data_273299179275932324a6c8b48d58bd91
#
_entry.id   273299179275932324a6c8b48d58bd91
#
_cell.length_a   1.000
_cell.length_b   1.000
_cell.length_c   1.000
_cell.angle_alpha   90.00
_cell.angle_beta   90.00
_cell.angle_gamma   90.00
#
_symmetry.space_group_name_H-M   'P 1'
#
loop_
_entity.id
_entity.type
_entity.pdbx_description
1 polymer ?
#
loop_
_entity_poly.entity_id
_entity_poly.type
_entity_poly.pdbx_seq_one_letter_code
_entity_poly.pdbx_strand_id
1 'polypeptide(L)'
;MQDVIDAWTEEQKEAFMKEMSENNEIKVTVDGKEFVLPAEYLKLEAQEKTINEEKYIPHVIEPSFGLGRIIYCIFEHCFKTREKDAQRTYFDFPPLIAPIKCTILPLMSQAPLLAKVQEIKSLLTKAGLSAKIDDSGVSVGKRYARTDECGIPYAFTVDFETLDNQTITMRELDTMKQIRLPIDEAAMVLSALTTQTVKWAECLEKYGEVVAAAKE
;
A
#
# COMPACT_ATOMS: atom_id res chain seq x y z
N MET A 1 44.43 -39.45 6.24
CA MET A 1 44.99 -39.54 4.86
C MET A 1 43.94 -39.21 3.81
N GLN A 2 42.76 -39.81 3.90
CA GLN A 2 41.64 -39.55 2.97
C GLN A 2 41.27 -38.06 2.97
N ASP A 3 41.12 -37.44 4.12
CA ASP A 3 40.83 -36.00 4.26
C ASP A 3 41.85 -35.08 3.63
N VAL A 4 43.12 -35.50 3.57
CA VAL A 4 44.24 -34.76 2.95
C VAL A 4 44.13 -34.84 1.42
N ILE A 5 43.82 -36.01 0.88
CA ILE A 5 43.64 -36.23 -0.57
C ILE A 5 42.35 -35.53 -1.09
N ASP A 6 41.30 -35.54 -0.28
CA ASP A 6 40.03 -34.86 -0.62
C ASP A 6 40.17 -33.33 -0.71
N ALA A 7 41.16 -32.75 0.05
CA ALA A 7 41.47 -31.35 0.02
C ALA A 7 42.33 -30.89 -1.18
N TRP A 8 42.85 -31.80 -1.97
CA TRP A 8 43.69 -31.50 -3.13
C TRP A 8 42.88 -30.96 -4.30
N THR A 9 43.54 -30.07 -5.08
CA THR A 9 42.96 -29.62 -6.36
C THR A 9 42.94 -30.77 -7.38
N GLU A 10 42.11 -30.66 -8.40
CA GLU A 10 42.03 -31.65 -9.49
C GLU A 10 43.36 -31.89 -10.16
N GLU A 11 44.14 -30.80 -10.41
CA GLU A 11 45.50 -30.87 -10.99
C GLU A 11 46.46 -31.68 -10.10
N GLN A 12 46.36 -31.54 -8.76
CA GLN A 12 47.20 -32.27 -7.80
C GLN A 12 46.80 -33.75 -7.79
N LYS A 13 45.49 -34.05 -7.89
CA LYS A 13 45.02 -35.43 -7.94
C LYS A 13 45.44 -36.14 -9.24
N GLU A 14 45.38 -35.43 -10.39
CA GLU A 14 45.82 -35.97 -11.68
C GLU A 14 47.33 -36.21 -11.69
N ALA A 15 48.15 -35.28 -11.20
CA ALA A 15 49.58 -35.46 -11.06
C ALA A 15 49.94 -36.64 -10.19
N PHE A 16 49.25 -36.79 -9.06
CA PHE A 16 49.43 -37.90 -8.13
C PHE A 16 49.04 -39.28 -8.74
N MET A 17 47.95 -39.34 -9.49
CA MET A 17 47.54 -40.53 -10.24
C MET A 17 48.58 -40.95 -11.27
N LYS A 18 49.20 -39.99 -11.93
CA LYS A 18 50.26 -40.23 -12.91
C LYS A 18 51.52 -40.78 -12.23
N GLU A 19 51.90 -40.19 -11.09
CA GLU A 19 53.02 -40.67 -10.30
C GLU A 19 52.76 -42.09 -9.76
N MET A 20 51.53 -42.42 -9.33
CA MET A 20 51.11 -43.76 -8.94
C MET A 20 51.27 -44.78 -10.05
N SER A 21 51.02 -44.41 -11.29
CA SER A 21 51.11 -45.32 -12.44
C SER A 21 52.58 -45.62 -12.85
N GLU A 22 53.51 -44.71 -12.51
CA GLU A 22 54.91 -44.80 -12.92
C GLU A 22 55.80 -45.41 -11.83
N ASN A 23 55.41 -45.27 -10.53
CA ASN A 23 56.21 -45.66 -9.38
C ASN A 23 55.50 -46.67 -8.46
N ASN A 24 56.22 -47.67 -7.95
CA ASN A 24 55.68 -48.62 -6.98
C ASN A 24 55.55 -48.07 -5.55
N GLU A 25 56.13 -46.92 -5.27
CA GLU A 25 56.13 -46.22 -3.98
C GLU A 25 55.76 -44.76 -4.17
N ILE A 26 54.94 -44.27 -3.26
CA ILE A 26 54.43 -42.89 -3.29
C ILE A 26 54.82 -42.16 -2.00
N LYS A 27 55.24 -40.92 -2.12
CA LYS A 27 55.52 -40.05 -1.00
C LYS A 27 54.36 -39.10 -0.71
N VAL A 28 53.80 -39.21 0.49
CA VAL A 28 52.71 -38.34 0.93
C VAL A 28 53.14 -37.60 2.17
N THR A 29 53.02 -36.25 2.18
CA THR A 29 53.33 -35.42 3.34
C THR A 29 52.05 -35.14 4.12
N VAL A 30 51.99 -35.59 5.38
CA VAL A 30 50.89 -35.29 6.31
C VAL A 30 51.50 -34.67 7.57
N ASP A 31 50.96 -33.51 7.98
CA ASP A 31 51.41 -32.76 9.13
C ASP A 31 52.94 -32.49 9.15
N GLY A 32 53.54 -32.22 7.97
CA GLY A 32 54.96 -31.94 7.81
C GLY A 32 55.87 -33.17 7.93
N LYS A 33 55.31 -34.38 7.96
CA LYS A 33 56.07 -35.63 7.95
C LYS A 33 55.85 -36.33 6.62
N GLU A 34 56.95 -36.78 6.02
CA GLU A 34 56.92 -37.61 4.79
C GLU A 34 56.65 -39.06 5.12
N PHE A 35 55.64 -39.64 4.45
CA PHE A 35 55.37 -41.06 4.52
C PHE A 35 55.55 -41.68 3.14
N VAL A 36 56.27 -42.78 3.08
CA VAL A 36 56.43 -43.55 1.87
C VAL A 36 55.48 -44.75 1.95
N LEU A 37 54.55 -44.84 1.01
CA LEU A 37 53.52 -45.86 0.95
C LEU A 37 53.67 -46.67 -0.33
N PRO A 38 53.61 -48.03 -0.25
CA PRO A 38 53.47 -48.84 -1.45
C PRO A 38 52.21 -48.51 -2.23
N ALA A 39 52.30 -48.44 -3.54
CA ALA A 39 51.15 -48.06 -4.40
C ALA A 39 49.96 -49.01 -4.26
N GLU A 40 50.18 -50.27 -3.83
CA GLU A 40 49.14 -51.27 -3.59
C GLU A 40 48.14 -50.93 -2.46
N TYR A 41 48.55 -50.04 -1.53
CA TYR A 41 47.65 -49.60 -0.44
C TYR A 41 46.73 -48.43 -0.79
N LEU A 42 46.91 -47.87 -1.99
CA LEU A 42 46.10 -46.75 -2.45
C LEU A 42 45.45 -47.10 -3.78
N LYS A 43 44.13 -46.86 -3.88
CA LYS A 43 43.39 -46.97 -5.12
C LYS A 43 42.68 -45.65 -5.38
N LEU A 44 43.15 -44.95 -6.43
CA LEU A 44 42.51 -43.72 -6.92
C LEU A 44 41.81 -44.04 -8.22
N GLU A 45 40.50 -43.74 -8.27
CA GLU A 45 39.68 -43.89 -9.46
C GLU A 45 39.07 -42.59 -9.81
N ALA A 46 39.24 -42.09 -11.05
CA ALA A 46 38.48 -40.97 -11.56
C ALA A 46 37.04 -41.38 -11.81
N GLN A 47 36.10 -40.68 -11.19
CA GLN A 47 34.68 -40.91 -11.39
C GLN A 47 34.02 -39.61 -11.88
N GLU A 48 33.25 -39.72 -12.96
CA GLU A 48 32.38 -38.61 -13.39
C GLU A 48 31.17 -38.55 -12.44
N LYS A 49 31.05 -37.43 -11.71
CA LYS A 49 29.90 -37.14 -10.86
C LYS A 49 29.04 -36.09 -11.54
N THR A 50 27.83 -36.47 -11.91
CA THR A 50 26.85 -35.51 -12.39
C THR A 50 26.39 -34.65 -11.22
N ILE A 51 26.69 -33.35 -11.27
CA ILE A 51 26.20 -32.34 -10.30
C ILE A 51 24.91 -31.79 -10.86
N ASN A 52 23.80 -32.16 -10.26
CA ASN A 52 22.46 -31.71 -10.65
C ASN A 52 22.03 -30.44 -9.88
N GLU A 53 22.80 -30.05 -8.87
CA GLU A 53 22.42 -28.97 -7.97
C GLU A 53 23.68 -28.19 -7.56
N GLU A 54 23.68 -26.89 -7.80
CA GLU A 54 24.70 -25.96 -7.32
C GLU A 54 24.09 -25.07 -6.22
N LYS A 55 24.69 -25.10 -5.01
CA LYS A 55 24.25 -24.29 -3.88
C LYS A 55 25.10 -23.02 -3.79
N TYR A 56 24.45 -21.88 -3.89
CA TYR A 56 25.09 -20.58 -3.72
C TYR A 56 24.25 -19.66 -2.81
N ILE A 57 24.89 -18.70 -2.21
CA ILE A 57 24.23 -17.65 -1.42
C ILE A 57 24.06 -16.43 -2.33
N PRO A 58 22.82 -16.12 -2.76
CA PRO A 58 22.59 -15.00 -3.65
C PRO A 58 22.80 -13.67 -2.90
N HIS A 59 23.33 -12.66 -3.59
CA HIS A 59 23.25 -11.29 -3.13
C HIS A 59 21.88 -10.72 -3.48
N VAL A 60 21.21 -10.14 -2.50
CA VAL A 60 19.87 -9.57 -2.68
C VAL A 60 19.86 -8.10 -2.30
N ILE A 61 19.04 -7.30 -2.98
CA ILE A 61 18.67 -5.95 -2.58
C ILE A 61 17.24 -6.05 -2.08
N GLU A 62 17.06 -5.88 -0.78
CA GLU A 62 15.77 -6.03 -0.12
C GLU A 62 15.37 -4.70 0.55
N PRO A 63 14.77 -3.75 -0.21
CA PRO A 63 14.24 -2.54 0.39
C PRO A 63 13.03 -2.90 1.26
N SER A 64 13.00 -2.41 2.49
CA SER A 64 11.89 -2.64 3.40
C SER A 64 11.34 -1.33 3.93
N PHE A 65 9.99 -1.28 4.07
CA PHE A 65 9.27 -0.13 4.59
C PHE A 65 8.40 -0.58 5.76
N GLY A 66 8.57 0.07 6.90
CA GLY A 66 7.77 -0.20 8.11
C GLY A 66 6.39 0.43 7.99
N LEU A 67 5.43 -0.22 7.31
CA LEU A 67 4.08 0.31 7.08
C LEU A 67 3.40 0.79 8.36
N GLY A 68 3.52 0.05 9.47
CA GLY A 68 2.93 0.46 10.75
C GLY A 68 3.48 1.80 11.25
N ARG A 69 4.78 2.06 11.11
CA ARG A 69 5.39 3.35 11.47
C ARG A 69 4.93 4.47 10.56
N ILE A 70 4.82 4.20 9.25
CA ILE A 70 4.33 5.19 8.27
C ILE A 70 2.88 5.57 8.60
N ILE A 71 2.01 4.59 8.86
CA ILE A 71 0.61 4.83 9.23
C ILE A 71 0.53 5.64 10.53
N TYR A 72 1.32 5.31 11.54
CA TYR A 72 1.36 6.06 12.79
C TYR A 72 1.77 7.52 12.57
N CYS A 73 2.83 7.76 11.80
CA CYS A 73 3.24 9.13 11.45
C CYS A 73 2.15 9.90 10.71
N ILE A 74 1.45 9.25 9.76
CA ILE A 74 0.33 9.88 9.05
C ILE A 74 -0.77 10.28 10.03
N PHE A 75 -1.14 9.42 10.96
CA PHE A 75 -2.15 9.74 11.98
C PHE A 75 -1.73 10.90 12.85
N GLU A 76 -0.49 10.91 13.33
CA GLU A 76 0.04 11.99 14.17
C GLU A 76 0.02 13.34 13.45
N HIS A 77 0.45 13.38 12.18
CA HIS A 77 0.50 14.61 11.41
C HIS A 77 -0.87 15.09 10.90
N CYS A 78 -1.80 14.16 10.66
CA CYS A 78 -3.13 14.48 10.14
C CYS A 78 -4.17 14.73 11.24
N PHE A 79 -3.87 14.42 12.50
CA PHE A 79 -4.78 14.68 13.62
C PHE A 79 -4.86 16.18 13.90
N LYS A 80 -6.08 16.72 13.85
CA LYS A 80 -6.36 18.13 14.07
C LYS A 80 -7.54 18.34 15.02
N THR A 81 -7.60 19.52 15.61
CA THR A 81 -8.73 19.98 16.44
C THR A 81 -9.29 21.25 15.81
N ARG A 82 -10.61 21.40 15.79
CA ARG A 82 -11.25 22.60 15.27
C ARG A 82 -10.93 23.80 16.18
N GLU A 83 -10.49 24.92 15.60
CA GLU A 83 -10.11 26.12 16.36
C GLU A 83 -11.24 26.67 17.24
N LYS A 84 -12.49 26.57 16.76
CA LYS A 84 -13.68 27.10 17.47
C LYS A 84 -14.34 26.10 18.40
N ASP A 85 -13.94 24.83 18.39
CA ASP A 85 -14.55 23.77 19.19
C ASP A 85 -13.52 22.67 19.49
N ALA A 86 -12.83 22.83 20.61
CA ALA A 86 -11.76 21.91 21.03
C ALA A 86 -12.23 20.45 21.27
N GLN A 87 -13.54 20.21 21.37
CA GLN A 87 -14.09 18.87 21.47
C GLN A 87 -14.25 18.18 20.10
N ARG A 88 -14.16 18.94 19.01
CA ARG A 88 -14.28 18.40 17.65
C ARG A 88 -12.90 18.16 17.06
N THR A 89 -12.49 16.92 17.15
CA THR A 89 -11.27 16.42 16.52
C THR A 89 -11.57 15.80 15.16
N TYR A 90 -10.59 15.79 14.26
CA TYR A 90 -10.72 15.19 12.93
C TYR A 90 -9.36 14.78 12.39
N PHE A 91 -9.37 13.91 11.38
CA PHE A 91 -8.18 13.57 10.61
C PHE A 91 -8.23 14.26 9.24
N ASP A 92 -7.27 15.11 8.97
CA ASP A 92 -7.11 15.80 7.69
C ASP A 92 -6.20 14.97 6.77
N PHE A 93 -6.69 13.80 6.36
CA PHE A 93 -5.94 12.96 5.45
C PHE A 93 -5.89 13.56 4.04
N PRO A 94 -4.70 13.56 3.38
CA PRO A 94 -4.65 13.83 1.95
C PRO A 94 -5.66 12.96 1.20
N PRO A 95 -6.49 13.53 0.30
CA PRO A 95 -7.54 12.78 -0.37
C PRO A 95 -7.06 11.53 -1.11
N LEU A 96 -5.80 11.56 -1.59
CA LEU A 96 -5.19 10.42 -2.29
C LEU A 96 -5.05 9.18 -1.39
N ILE A 97 -4.69 9.37 -0.12
CA ILE A 97 -4.45 8.25 0.83
C ILE A 97 -5.64 7.94 1.71
N ALA A 98 -6.64 8.82 1.81
CA ALA A 98 -7.86 8.55 2.56
C ALA A 98 -8.54 7.25 2.06
N PRO A 99 -8.83 6.26 2.94
CA PRO A 99 -9.40 4.98 2.51
C PRO A 99 -10.79 5.12 1.89
N ILE A 100 -11.59 6.06 2.40
CA ILE A 100 -12.92 6.43 1.90
C ILE A 100 -12.82 7.84 1.37
N LYS A 101 -13.21 8.04 0.09
CA LYS A 101 -13.06 9.34 -0.58
C LYS A 101 -14.19 10.30 -0.24
N CYS A 102 -15.39 9.78 -0.03
CA CYS A 102 -16.52 10.61 0.38
C CYS A 102 -17.55 9.84 1.21
N THR A 103 -18.34 10.60 1.97
CA THR A 103 -19.57 10.11 2.59
C THR A 103 -20.77 10.67 1.83
N ILE A 104 -21.82 9.87 1.66
CA ILE A 104 -23.10 10.30 1.05
C ILE A 104 -24.15 10.35 2.16
N LEU A 105 -24.72 11.54 2.36
CA LEU A 105 -25.63 11.85 3.46
C LEU A 105 -27.01 12.24 2.89
N PRO A 106 -28.05 11.43 3.02
CA PRO A 106 -29.40 11.91 2.76
C PRO A 106 -29.79 12.94 3.83
N LEU A 107 -30.39 14.05 3.45
CA LEU A 107 -30.87 15.05 4.40
C LEU A 107 -31.90 14.44 5.37
N MET A 108 -32.78 13.61 4.84
CA MET A 108 -33.81 12.86 5.58
C MET A 108 -33.87 11.42 5.07
N SER A 109 -34.25 10.47 5.94
CA SER A 109 -34.40 9.05 5.58
C SER A 109 -35.73 8.76 4.88
N GLN A 110 -36.00 9.45 3.76
CA GLN A 110 -37.17 9.24 2.89
C GLN A 110 -36.80 8.40 1.68
N ALA A 111 -37.72 7.55 1.23
CA ALA A 111 -37.47 6.60 0.15
C ALA A 111 -36.92 7.26 -1.15
N PRO A 112 -37.44 8.41 -1.63
CA PRO A 112 -36.89 9.06 -2.83
C PRO A 112 -35.43 9.51 -2.66
N LEU A 113 -35.08 10.07 -1.49
CA LEU A 113 -33.71 10.51 -1.21
C LEU A 113 -32.77 9.32 -1.07
N LEU A 114 -33.21 8.23 -0.42
CA LEU A 114 -32.43 7.00 -0.31
C LEU A 114 -32.17 6.34 -1.66
N ALA A 115 -33.16 6.34 -2.56
CA ALA A 115 -32.96 5.84 -3.91
C ALA A 115 -31.90 6.65 -4.67
N LYS A 116 -31.93 7.99 -4.55
CA LYS A 116 -30.94 8.88 -5.16
C LYS A 116 -29.55 8.67 -4.56
N VAL A 117 -29.43 8.43 -3.25
CA VAL A 117 -28.17 8.08 -2.58
C VAL A 117 -27.56 6.82 -3.17
N GLN A 118 -28.35 5.77 -3.43
CA GLN A 118 -27.88 4.52 -4.04
C GLN A 118 -27.43 4.73 -5.50
N GLU A 119 -28.15 5.57 -6.25
CA GLU A 119 -27.76 5.94 -7.62
C GLU A 119 -26.38 6.62 -7.62
N ILE A 120 -26.17 7.64 -6.76
CA ILE A 120 -24.90 8.36 -6.64
C ILE A 120 -23.79 7.42 -6.18
N LYS A 121 -24.06 6.56 -5.20
CA LYS A 121 -23.07 5.55 -4.77
C LYS A 121 -22.66 4.64 -5.91
N SER A 122 -23.61 4.16 -6.71
CA SER A 122 -23.33 3.32 -7.89
C SER A 122 -22.45 4.06 -8.90
N LEU A 123 -22.74 5.34 -9.17
CA LEU A 123 -21.95 6.18 -10.06
C LEU A 123 -20.50 6.32 -9.57
N LEU A 124 -20.30 6.62 -8.30
CA LEU A 124 -18.96 6.73 -7.70
C LEU A 124 -18.20 5.39 -7.72
N THR A 125 -18.89 4.28 -7.40
CA THR A 125 -18.29 2.95 -7.42
C THR A 125 -17.83 2.57 -8.83
N LYS A 126 -18.63 2.86 -9.87
CA LYS A 126 -18.23 2.65 -11.27
C LYS A 126 -17.02 3.46 -11.68
N ALA A 127 -16.83 4.63 -11.07
CA ALA A 127 -15.64 5.47 -11.26
C ALA A 127 -14.43 5.03 -10.39
N GLY A 128 -14.53 3.92 -9.64
CA GLY A 128 -13.46 3.43 -8.77
C GLY A 128 -13.28 4.22 -7.47
N LEU A 129 -14.25 5.05 -7.10
CA LEU A 129 -14.22 5.91 -5.92
C LEU A 129 -14.93 5.23 -4.74
N SER A 130 -14.24 5.08 -3.61
CA SER A 130 -14.81 4.51 -2.39
C SER A 130 -15.73 5.53 -1.71
N ALA A 131 -16.99 5.15 -1.47
CA ALA A 131 -17.98 5.99 -0.84
C ALA A 131 -18.70 5.23 0.28
N LYS A 132 -18.96 5.92 1.41
CA LYS A 132 -19.74 5.42 2.55
C LYS A 132 -21.10 6.13 2.57
N ILE A 133 -22.17 5.39 2.81
CA ILE A 133 -23.48 5.99 3.09
C ILE A 133 -23.65 6.10 4.60
N ASP A 134 -24.14 7.23 5.10
CA ASP A 134 -24.58 7.40 6.47
C ASP A 134 -26.04 7.95 6.45
N ASP A 135 -26.99 7.03 6.55
CA ASP A 135 -28.43 7.27 6.60
C ASP A 135 -29.00 7.16 8.04
N SER A 136 -28.11 7.18 9.05
CA SER A 136 -28.52 7.07 10.46
C SER A 136 -29.47 8.18 10.88
N GLY A 137 -30.37 7.88 11.82
CA GLY A 137 -31.44 8.78 12.30
C GLY A 137 -30.97 9.97 13.14
N VAL A 138 -29.66 10.27 13.17
CA VAL A 138 -29.10 11.44 13.88
C VAL A 138 -29.06 12.67 12.96
N SER A 139 -28.93 13.85 13.53
CA SER A 139 -28.88 15.11 12.77
C SER A 139 -27.72 15.12 11.78
N VAL A 140 -27.89 15.82 10.65
CA VAL A 140 -26.86 15.92 9.59
C VAL A 140 -25.54 16.46 10.15
N GLY A 141 -25.59 17.40 11.09
CA GLY A 141 -24.40 17.95 11.75
C GLY A 141 -23.60 16.89 12.51
N LYS A 142 -24.27 15.96 13.23
CA LYS A 142 -23.59 14.82 13.88
C LYS A 142 -23.01 13.81 12.88
N ARG A 143 -23.67 13.63 11.74
CA ARG A 143 -23.17 12.78 10.65
C ARG A 143 -21.93 13.39 9.98
N TYR A 144 -21.91 14.71 9.79
CA TYR A 144 -20.70 15.43 9.36
C TYR A 144 -19.56 15.30 10.36
N ALA A 145 -19.82 15.49 11.66
CA ALA A 145 -18.80 15.33 12.70
C ALA A 145 -18.16 13.93 12.65
N ARG A 146 -18.97 12.89 12.50
CA ARG A 146 -18.50 11.50 12.37
C ARG A 146 -17.70 11.29 11.09
N THR A 147 -18.08 11.93 9.98
CA THR A 147 -17.33 11.91 8.72
C THR A 147 -15.96 12.55 8.92
N ASP A 148 -15.92 13.72 9.58
CA ASP A 148 -14.71 14.46 9.90
C ASP A 148 -13.78 13.64 10.81
N GLU A 149 -14.30 13.03 11.89
CA GLU A 149 -13.55 12.13 12.78
C GLU A 149 -12.91 10.94 12.07
N CYS A 150 -13.60 10.40 11.06
CA CYS A 150 -13.08 9.30 10.25
C CYS A 150 -12.04 9.74 9.19
N GLY A 151 -11.78 11.03 9.05
CA GLY A 151 -10.85 11.58 8.05
C GLY A 151 -11.32 11.39 6.61
N ILE A 152 -12.64 11.41 6.37
CA ILE A 152 -13.21 11.33 5.02
C ILE A 152 -13.21 12.73 4.41
N PRO A 153 -12.43 12.99 3.35
CA PRO A 153 -12.15 14.35 2.90
C PRO A 153 -13.35 15.09 2.32
N TYR A 154 -14.33 14.36 1.77
CA TYR A 154 -15.49 14.98 1.13
C TYR A 154 -16.80 14.36 1.62
N ALA A 155 -17.86 15.14 1.61
CA ALA A 155 -19.21 14.68 1.90
C ALA A 155 -20.19 15.21 0.86
N PHE A 156 -20.99 14.32 0.29
CA PHE A 156 -22.13 14.65 -0.55
C PHE A 156 -23.41 14.66 0.28
N THR A 157 -24.22 15.70 0.14
CA THR A 157 -25.54 15.79 0.76
C THR A 157 -26.60 15.74 -0.31
N VAL A 158 -27.53 14.78 -0.14
CA VAL A 158 -28.69 14.59 -1.00
C VAL A 158 -29.91 15.20 -0.30
N ASP A 159 -30.44 16.24 -0.87
CA ASP A 159 -31.59 17.01 -0.36
C ASP A 159 -32.76 16.99 -1.36
N PHE A 160 -33.84 17.71 -1.07
CA PHE A 160 -35.00 17.78 -1.97
C PHE A 160 -34.66 18.46 -3.29
N GLU A 161 -33.86 19.50 -3.27
CA GLU A 161 -33.41 20.17 -4.48
C GLU A 161 -32.59 19.22 -5.40
N THR A 162 -31.93 18.22 -4.82
CA THR A 162 -31.26 17.16 -5.58
C THR A 162 -32.24 16.38 -6.46
N LEU A 163 -33.45 16.15 -5.98
CA LEU A 163 -34.51 15.45 -6.75
C LEU A 163 -35.02 16.32 -7.90
N ASP A 164 -35.20 17.60 -7.66
CA ASP A 164 -35.77 18.55 -8.62
C ASP A 164 -34.79 18.94 -9.73
N ASN A 165 -33.57 19.30 -9.34
CA ASN A 165 -32.58 19.93 -10.22
C ASN A 165 -31.43 19.00 -10.64
N GLN A 166 -31.40 17.74 -10.19
CA GLN A 166 -30.31 16.79 -10.44
C GLN A 166 -28.94 17.34 -10.04
N THR A 167 -28.88 18.11 -8.95
CA THR A 167 -27.67 18.67 -8.37
C THR A 167 -27.40 18.10 -6.98
N ILE A 168 -26.16 18.13 -6.52
CA ILE A 168 -25.75 17.62 -5.21
C ILE A 168 -24.85 18.63 -4.50
N THR A 169 -24.99 18.76 -3.19
CA THR A 169 -24.09 19.57 -2.39
C THR A 169 -22.88 18.74 -2.00
N MET A 170 -21.68 19.27 -2.29
CA MET A 170 -20.39 18.69 -1.90
C MET A 170 -19.73 19.59 -0.87
N ARG A 171 -19.32 19.03 0.27
CA ARG A 171 -18.62 19.71 1.36
C ARG A 171 -17.20 19.16 1.46
N GLU A 172 -16.24 20.05 1.63
CA GLU A 172 -14.86 19.68 1.94
C GLU A 172 -14.63 19.71 3.45
N LEU A 173 -13.80 18.79 3.95
CA LEU A 173 -13.61 18.55 5.38
C LEU A 173 -12.91 19.70 6.09
N ASP A 174 -11.78 20.18 5.57
CA ASP A 174 -10.91 21.13 6.29
C ASP A 174 -11.54 22.52 6.39
N THR A 175 -11.93 23.10 5.26
CA THR A 175 -12.55 24.44 5.19
C THR A 175 -14.02 24.44 5.61
N MET A 176 -14.69 23.28 5.61
CA MET A 176 -16.14 23.10 5.79
C MET A 176 -17.00 23.84 4.75
N LYS A 177 -16.38 24.38 3.71
CA LYS A 177 -17.08 25.04 2.62
C LYS A 177 -17.82 24.04 1.74
N GLN A 178 -18.86 24.53 1.09
CA GLN A 178 -19.75 23.71 0.29
C GLN A 178 -19.90 24.32 -1.11
N ILE A 179 -20.01 23.45 -2.10
CA ILE A 179 -20.38 23.79 -3.47
C ILE A 179 -21.60 22.97 -3.88
N ARG A 180 -22.33 23.44 -4.86
CA ARG A 180 -23.41 22.67 -5.50
C ARG A 180 -23.05 22.40 -6.94
N LEU A 181 -23.10 21.14 -7.34
CA LEU A 181 -22.70 20.71 -8.67
C LEU A 181 -23.68 19.67 -9.24
N PRO A 182 -23.76 19.52 -10.58
CA PRO A 182 -24.55 18.47 -11.23
C PRO A 182 -24.10 17.07 -10.81
N ILE A 183 -25.04 16.15 -10.67
CA ILE A 183 -24.75 14.77 -10.24
C ILE A 183 -23.86 14.05 -11.26
N ASP A 184 -24.02 14.29 -12.54
CA ASP A 184 -23.20 13.70 -13.62
C ASP A 184 -21.72 14.14 -13.55
N GLU A 185 -21.44 15.36 -13.06
CA GLU A 185 -20.07 15.83 -12.83
C GLU A 185 -19.46 15.33 -11.53
N ALA A 186 -20.26 14.84 -10.57
CA ALA A 186 -19.81 14.52 -9.21
C ALA A 186 -18.64 13.52 -9.15
N ALA A 187 -18.70 12.46 -9.97
CA ALA A 187 -17.63 11.45 -10.00
C ALA A 187 -16.33 12.01 -10.60
N MET A 188 -16.41 12.80 -11.65
CA MET A 188 -15.26 13.44 -12.29
C MET A 188 -14.59 14.43 -11.35
N VAL A 189 -15.38 15.30 -10.71
CA VAL A 189 -14.87 16.32 -9.76
C VAL A 189 -14.22 15.64 -8.56
N LEU A 190 -14.89 14.64 -7.95
CA LEU A 190 -14.32 13.91 -6.82
C LEU A 190 -13.04 13.16 -7.20
N SER A 191 -12.96 12.58 -8.38
CA SER A 191 -11.75 11.92 -8.90
C SER A 191 -10.61 12.92 -9.07
N ALA A 192 -10.88 14.07 -9.68
CA ALA A 192 -9.88 15.12 -9.89
C ALA A 192 -9.34 15.68 -8.57
N LEU A 193 -10.21 15.92 -7.59
CA LEU A 193 -9.82 16.34 -6.24
C LEU A 193 -9.03 15.25 -5.50
N THR A 194 -9.40 13.98 -5.65
CA THR A 194 -8.71 12.85 -5.02
C THR A 194 -7.30 12.67 -5.58
N THR A 195 -7.14 12.80 -6.89
CA THR A 195 -5.83 12.73 -7.57
C THR A 195 -5.05 14.02 -7.52
N GLN A 196 -5.61 15.07 -6.91
CA GLN A 196 -5.01 16.41 -6.79
C GLN A 196 -4.70 17.09 -8.13
N THR A 197 -5.40 16.71 -9.19
CA THR A 197 -5.32 17.36 -10.51
C THR A 197 -6.07 18.67 -10.55
N VAL A 198 -7.04 18.84 -9.62
CA VAL A 198 -7.79 20.09 -9.38
C VAL A 198 -7.76 20.38 -7.88
N LYS A 199 -7.66 21.63 -7.49
CA LYS A 199 -7.70 22.07 -6.11
C LYS A 199 -9.13 22.47 -5.71
N TRP A 200 -9.45 22.35 -4.41
CA TRP A 200 -10.76 22.74 -3.88
C TRP A 200 -11.11 24.20 -4.17
N ALA A 201 -10.11 25.11 -4.12
CA ALA A 201 -10.29 26.52 -4.45
C ALA A 201 -10.82 26.73 -5.88
N GLU A 202 -10.34 25.95 -6.86
CA GLU A 202 -10.79 26.02 -8.25
C GLU A 202 -12.25 25.55 -8.38
N CYS A 203 -12.65 24.56 -7.58
CA CYS A 203 -14.05 24.12 -7.53
C CYS A 203 -14.95 25.21 -6.92
N LEU A 204 -14.47 25.92 -5.89
CA LEU A 204 -15.21 27.06 -5.32
C LEU A 204 -15.37 28.20 -6.32
N GLU A 205 -14.36 28.48 -7.13
CA GLU A 205 -14.45 29.48 -8.20
C GLU A 205 -15.42 29.06 -9.30
N LYS A 206 -15.41 27.78 -9.69
CA LYS A 206 -16.26 27.27 -10.78
C LYS A 206 -17.74 27.17 -10.39
N TYR A 207 -18.04 26.63 -9.22
CA TYR A 207 -19.42 26.31 -8.82
C TYR A 207 -20.05 27.32 -7.85
N GLY A 208 -19.22 28.18 -7.25
CA GLY A 208 -19.64 29.09 -6.20
C GLY A 208 -19.80 28.43 -4.82
N GLU A 209 -19.57 29.20 -3.76
CA GLU A 209 -19.78 28.73 -2.39
C GLU A 209 -21.26 28.75 -2.04
N VAL A 210 -21.77 27.63 -1.57
CA VAL A 210 -23.14 27.54 -1.01
C VAL A 210 -23.06 27.78 0.49
N VAL A 211 -23.61 28.89 0.93
CA VAL A 211 -23.74 29.19 2.36
C VAL A 211 -24.93 28.41 2.90
N ALA A 212 -24.70 27.51 3.84
CA ALA A 212 -25.81 26.82 4.54
C ALA A 212 -26.70 27.88 5.18
N ALA A 213 -28.01 27.86 4.87
CA ALA A 213 -28.97 28.74 5.50
C ALA A 213 -28.83 28.61 7.03
N ALA A 214 -28.48 29.70 7.71
CA ALA A 214 -28.47 29.77 9.17
C ALA A 214 -29.88 29.38 9.62
N LYS A 215 -30.02 28.36 10.44
CA LYS A 215 -31.28 28.13 11.15
C LYS A 215 -31.45 29.28 12.12
N GLU A 216 -32.40 30.19 11.82
CA GLU A 216 -33.02 31.02 12.84
C GLU A 216 -33.70 30.18 13.92
#